data_08ab10f77393a96cc840bcaf18688607
#
_entry.id   08ab10f77393a96cc840bcaf18688607
#
_cell.length_a   1.000
_cell.length_b   1.000
_cell.length_c   1.000
_cell.angle_alpha   90.00
_cell.angle_beta   90.00
_cell.angle_gamma   90.00
#
_symmetry.space_group_name_H-M   'P 1'
#
loop_
_entity.id
_entity.type
_entity.pdbx_description
1 polymer ?
#
loop_
_entity_poly.entity_id
_entity_poly.type
_entity_poly.pdbx_seq_one_letter_code
_entity_poly.pdbx_strand_id
1 'polypeptide(L)'
;MNISYTKEFFLLSVNSKGNIPALKSTEIYASVFAGCMMELVNTGMITKTDSGKFAIASDFDENYKHLYPLYEKIAAASKPISMERLFERKSLDKIITKFREMLVSMDYKDELTNQGIFKNKTKYVTKTEVVIEIVKKIRRQFFGEEALKSETICLVALLDVSGLLRDYFGKLDAKELKKRLKELPKSPSYALAKEVIGYVTVMLSIGVPV
;
A
#
# COMPACT_ATOMS: atom_id res chain seq x y z
N MET A 1 -6.28 5.06 -16.13
CA MET A 1 -6.16 3.86 -15.31
C MET A 1 -6.77 4.17 -13.94
N ASN A 2 -7.83 3.48 -13.56
CA ASN A 2 -8.53 3.75 -12.29
C ASN A 2 -8.28 2.56 -11.33
N ILE A 3 -7.08 2.53 -10.75
CA ILE A 3 -6.73 1.54 -9.71
C ILE A 3 -6.47 2.26 -8.40
N SER A 4 -6.68 1.56 -7.29
CA SER A 4 -6.47 2.14 -5.96
C SER A 4 -4.99 2.46 -5.71
N TYR A 5 -4.73 3.45 -4.88
CA TYR A 5 -3.37 3.85 -4.55
C TYR A 5 -2.55 2.75 -3.85
N THR A 6 -3.20 1.83 -3.12
CA THR A 6 -2.51 0.68 -2.53
C THR A 6 -2.08 -0.32 -3.59
N LYS A 7 -2.90 -0.55 -4.62
CA LYS A 7 -2.54 -1.36 -5.78
C LYS A 7 -1.37 -0.73 -6.54
N GLU A 8 -1.43 0.57 -6.80
CA GLU A 8 -0.33 1.31 -7.44
C GLU A 8 0.96 1.24 -6.62
N PHE A 9 0.87 1.41 -5.30
CA PHE A 9 2.00 1.25 -4.39
C PHE A 9 2.61 -0.15 -4.50
N PHE A 10 1.77 -1.20 -4.47
CA PHE A 10 2.26 -2.57 -4.59
C PHE A 10 2.93 -2.83 -5.95
N LEU A 11 2.39 -2.28 -7.04
CA LEU A 11 3.03 -2.35 -8.38
C LEU A 11 4.43 -1.74 -8.38
N LEU A 12 4.62 -0.61 -7.68
CA LEU A 12 5.91 0.06 -7.54
C LEU A 12 6.83 -0.64 -6.51
N SER A 13 6.33 -1.49 -5.64
CA SER A 13 7.14 -2.17 -4.61
C SER A 13 7.87 -3.42 -5.11
N VAL A 14 7.53 -3.92 -6.30
CA VAL A 14 8.13 -5.13 -6.90
C VAL A 14 9.20 -4.71 -7.89
N ASN A 15 10.42 -5.22 -7.69
CA ASN A 15 11.55 -4.94 -8.60
C ASN A 15 11.45 -5.71 -9.93
N SER A 16 12.35 -5.42 -10.86
CA SER A 16 12.43 -6.06 -12.19
C SER A 16 12.69 -7.58 -12.15
N LYS A 17 13.01 -8.16 -10.98
CA LYS A 17 13.17 -9.60 -10.78
C LYS A 17 11.93 -10.25 -10.15
N GLY A 18 10.83 -9.52 -9.99
CA GLY A 18 9.60 -10.01 -9.36
C GLY A 18 9.67 -10.19 -7.84
N ASN A 19 10.64 -9.55 -7.18
CA ASN A 19 10.82 -9.63 -5.73
C ASN A 19 10.54 -8.28 -5.07
N ILE A 20 10.02 -8.33 -3.85
CA ILE A 20 10.10 -7.19 -2.94
C ILE A 20 11.54 -7.11 -2.43
N PRO A 21 12.21 -5.94 -2.52
CA PRO A 21 13.60 -5.78 -2.06
C PRO A 21 13.76 -6.17 -0.58
N ALA A 22 14.64 -7.11 -0.27
CA ALA A 22 14.80 -7.64 1.08
C ALA A 22 15.11 -6.57 2.13
N LEU A 23 15.97 -5.59 1.77
CA LEU A 23 16.36 -4.48 2.67
C LEU A 23 15.23 -3.49 2.98
N LYS A 24 14.14 -3.53 2.22
CA LYS A 24 12.96 -2.66 2.38
C LYS A 24 11.67 -3.47 2.61
N SER A 25 11.78 -4.78 2.77
CA SER A 25 10.61 -5.65 2.80
C SER A 25 9.67 -5.32 3.96
N THR A 26 10.23 -5.04 5.12
CA THR A 26 9.48 -4.72 6.33
C THR A 26 8.68 -3.44 6.16
N GLU A 27 9.31 -2.36 5.67
CA GLU A 27 8.67 -1.08 5.40
C GLU A 27 7.62 -1.18 4.27
N ILE A 28 7.90 -1.99 3.25
CA ILE A 28 6.96 -2.22 2.15
C ILE A 28 5.72 -2.98 2.64
N TYR A 29 5.89 -4.06 3.39
CA TYR A 29 4.75 -4.80 3.96
C TYR A 29 3.92 -3.95 4.90
N ALA A 30 4.57 -3.17 5.75
CA ALA A 30 3.92 -2.21 6.62
C ALA A 30 3.13 -1.16 5.82
N SER A 31 3.70 -0.66 4.74
CA SER A 31 3.05 0.32 3.86
C SER A 31 1.87 -0.26 3.09
N VAL A 32 1.94 -1.50 2.61
CA VAL A 32 0.79 -2.20 2.01
C VAL A 32 -0.34 -2.35 3.02
N PHE A 33 -0.02 -2.79 4.24
CA PHE A 33 -1.02 -2.90 5.30
C PHE A 33 -1.66 -1.54 5.64
N ALA A 34 -0.84 -0.51 5.82
CA ALA A 34 -1.31 0.85 6.08
C ALA A 34 -2.22 1.36 4.95
N GLY A 35 -1.83 1.14 3.70
CA GLY A 35 -2.65 1.48 2.54
C GLY A 35 -4.02 0.79 2.55
N CYS A 36 -4.05 -0.52 2.83
CA CYS A 36 -5.30 -1.28 2.94
C CYS A 36 -6.21 -0.73 4.06
N MET A 37 -5.64 -0.43 5.22
CA MET A 37 -6.41 0.16 6.34
C MET A 37 -6.98 1.52 5.96
N MET A 38 -6.18 2.39 5.33
CA MET A 38 -6.64 3.70 4.87
C MET A 38 -7.76 3.59 3.84
N GLU A 39 -7.66 2.67 2.89
CA GLU A 39 -8.72 2.44 1.90
C GLU A 39 -10.01 1.96 2.56
N LEU A 40 -9.94 0.99 3.49
CA LEU A 40 -11.11 0.52 4.23
C LEU A 40 -11.81 1.63 5.03
N VAL A 41 -11.04 2.52 5.67
CA VAL A 41 -11.61 3.66 6.39
C VAL A 41 -12.18 4.71 5.42
N ASN A 42 -11.44 5.05 4.36
CA ASN A 42 -11.86 6.06 3.40
C ASN A 42 -13.11 5.65 2.58
N THR A 43 -13.31 4.35 2.38
CA THR A 43 -14.52 3.82 1.74
C THR A 43 -15.70 3.68 2.71
N GLY A 44 -15.48 3.91 4.00
CA GLY A 44 -16.53 3.76 5.03
C GLY A 44 -16.86 2.31 5.38
N MET A 45 -16.10 1.31 4.87
CA MET A 45 -16.32 -0.09 5.23
C MET A 45 -15.95 -0.40 6.67
N ILE A 46 -14.96 0.31 7.21
CA ILE A 46 -14.62 0.24 8.63
C ILE A 46 -14.57 1.63 9.24
N THR A 47 -14.75 1.69 10.55
CA THR A 47 -14.61 2.92 11.34
C THR A 47 -13.63 2.73 12.47
N LYS A 48 -13.00 3.82 12.90
CA LYS A 48 -12.19 3.88 14.11
C LYS A 48 -13.04 4.33 15.26
N THR A 49 -13.08 3.56 16.32
CA THR A 49 -13.80 3.88 17.57
C THR A 49 -13.03 4.92 18.40
N ASP A 50 -13.68 5.53 19.39
CA ASP A 50 -13.05 6.47 20.33
C ASP A 50 -11.89 5.84 21.11
N SER A 51 -11.91 4.52 21.31
CA SER A 51 -10.81 3.76 21.91
C SER A 51 -9.66 3.43 20.95
N GLY A 52 -9.69 3.97 19.72
CA GLY A 52 -8.65 3.76 18.71
C GLY A 52 -8.65 2.38 18.04
N LYS A 53 -9.68 1.57 18.25
CA LYS A 53 -9.86 0.25 17.64
C LYS A 53 -10.69 0.36 16.37
N PHE A 54 -10.71 -0.69 15.56
CA PHE A 54 -11.43 -0.76 14.30
C PHE A 54 -12.62 -1.70 14.39
N ALA A 55 -13.73 -1.30 13.78
CA ALA A 55 -14.96 -2.07 13.69
C ALA A 55 -15.56 -1.95 12.28
N ILE A 56 -16.40 -2.90 11.90
CA ILE A 56 -17.18 -2.83 10.66
C ILE A 56 -18.19 -1.68 10.76
N ALA A 57 -18.28 -0.90 9.69
CA ALA A 57 -19.23 0.21 9.57
C ALA A 57 -20.24 0.00 8.44
N SER A 58 -19.88 -0.71 7.38
CA SER A 58 -20.79 -1.09 6.29
C SER A 58 -20.42 -2.44 5.70
N ASP A 59 -21.29 -2.98 4.84
CA ASP A 59 -21.03 -4.19 4.07
C ASP A 59 -19.81 -4.04 3.17
N PHE A 60 -19.21 -5.19 2.82
CA PHE A 60 -18.05 -5.21 1.95
C PHE A 60 -18.41 -4.85 0.50
N ASP A 61 -17.66 -3.92 -0.09
CA ASP A 61 -17.78 -3.59 -1.52
C ASP A 61 -16.85 -4.48 -2.35
N GLU A 62 -17.44 -5.31 -3.22
CA GLU A 62 -16.74 -6.25 -4.10
C GLU A 62 -15.77 -5.58 -5.10
N ASN A 63 -15.86 -4.29 -5.32
CA ASN A 63 -14.88 -3.55 -6.11
C ASN A 63 -13.50 -3.48 -5.43
N TYR A 64 -13.45 -3.72 -4.13
CA TYR A 64 -12.25 -3.69 -3.30
C TYR A 64 -11.76 -5.07 -2.86
N LYS A 65 -11.92 -6.11 -3.68
CA LYS A 65 -11.56 -7.52 -3.35
C LYS A 65 -10.17 -7.70 -2.72
N HIS A 66 -9.22 -6.84 -3.03
CA HIS A 66 -7.88 -6.86 -2.44
C HIS A 66 -7.86 -6.54 -0.95
N LEU A 67 -8.88 -5.84 -0.43
CA LEU A 67 -9.02 -5.48 0.98
C LEU A 67 -9.75 -6.57 1.79
N TYR A 68 -10.40 -7.54 1.11
CA TYR A 68 -11.24 -8.54 1.76
C TYR A 68 -10.54 -9.29 2.90
N PRO A 69 -9.26 -9.75 2.78
CA PRO A 69 -8.61 -10.47 3.87
C PRO A 69 -8.52 -9.68 5.18
N LEU A 70 -8.39 -8.36 5.07
CA LEU A 70 -8.33 -7.48 6.24
C LEU A 70 -9.74 -7.16 6.77
N TYR A 71 -10.67 -6.88 5.88
CA TYR A 71 -12.08 -6.70 6.22
C TYR A 71 -12.64 -7.94 6.93
N GLU A 72 -12.44 -9.14 6.38
CA GLU A 72 -12.89 -10.41 6.96
C GLU A 72 -12.34 -10.60 8.39
N LYS A 73 -11.07 -10.26 8.63
CA LYS A 73 -10.46 -10.36 9.95
C LYS A 73 -11.12 -9.42 10.98
N ILE A 74 -11.50 -8.21 10.55
CA ILE A 74 -12.22 -7.26 11.39
C ILE A 74 -13.65 -7.74 11.63
N ALA A 75 -14.33 -8.25 10.61
CA ALA A 75 -15.68 -8.76 10.68
C ALA A 75 -15.82 -10.00 11.58
N ALA A 76 -14.81 -10.87 11.58
CA ALA A 76 -14.77 -12.06 12.45
C ALA A 76 -14.52 -11.72 13.93
N ALA A 77 -14.14 -10.50 14.25
CA ALA A 77 -13.89 -10.10 15.63
C ALA A 77 -15.21 -9.77 16.35
N SER A 78 -15.46 -10.39 17.51
CA SER A 78 -16.66 -10.16 18.34
C SER A 78 -16.71 -8.77 18.98
N LYS A 79 -15.59 -8.03 18.97
CA LYS A 79 -15.43 -6.67 19.52
C LYS A 79 -14.47 -5.88 18.64
N PRO A 80 -14.49 -4.52 18.69
CA PRO A 80 -13.52 -3.71 17.96
C PRO A 80 -12.10 -4.16 18.20
N ILE A 81 -11.33 -4.33 17.12
CA ILE A 81 -9.99 -4.93 17.11
C ILE A 81 -8.89 -3.85 17.02
N SER A 82 -7.81 -4.04 17.76
CA SER A 82 -6.68 -3.10 17.73
C SER A 82 -5.77 -3.33 16.52
N MET A 83 -4.99 -2.30 16.15
CA MET A 83 -4.05 -2.35 15.03
C MET A 83 -3.01 -3.47 15.22
N GLU A 84 -2.51 -3.67 16.44
CA GLU A 84 -1.52 -4.71 16.76
C GLU A 84 -2.03 -6.12 16.40
N ARG A 85 -3.30 -6.39 16.72
CA ARG A 85 -3.94 -7.68 16.43
C ARG A 85 -4.26 -7.87 14.95
N LEU A 86 -4.40 -6.76 14.20
CA LEU A 86 -4.58 -6.80 12.74
C LEU A 86 -3.26 -7.02 12.03
N PHE A 87 -2.17 -6.42 12.52
CA PHE A 87 -0.83 -6.49 11.92
C PHE A 87 -0.11 -7.77 12.32
N GLU A 88 -0.56 -8.90 11.77
CA GLU A 88 0.06 -10.21 11.95
C GLU A 88 0.60 -10.74 10.62
N ARG A 89 1.72 -11.48 10.65
CA ARG A 89 2.36 -12.06 9.47
C ARG A 89 1.38 -12.83 8.57
N LYS A 90 0.54 -13.68 9.15
CA LYS A 90 -0.46 -14.44 8.39
C LYS A 90 -1.46 -13.56 7.62
N SER A 91 -1.81 -12.40 8.18
CA SER A 91 -2.69 -11.44 7.50
C SER A 91 -1.97 -10.77 6.35
N LEU A 92 -0.72 -10.36 6.55
CA LEU A 92 0.12 -9.76 5.51
C LEU A 92 0.34 -10.71 4.34
N ASP A 93 0.68 -11.97 4.60
CA ASP A 93 0.88 -12.98 3.55
C ASP A 93 -0.38 -13.18 2.70
N LYS A 94 -1.57 -13.22 3.33
CA LYS A 94 -2.85 -13.29 2.61
C LYS A 94 -3.09 -12.04 1.75
N ILE A 95 -2.84 -10.85 2.28
CA ILE A 95 -2.98 -9.60 1.55
C ILE A 95 -2.04 -9.60 0.34
N ILE A 96 -0.76 -9.89 0.53
CA ILE A 96 0.24 -9.91 -0.54
C ILE A 96 -0.12 -10.93 -1.63
N THR A 97 -0.57 -12.12 -1.24
CA THR A 97 -1.02 -13.14 -2.18
C THR A 97 -2.20 -12.63 -3.01
N LYS A 98 -3.19 -12.03 -2.35
CA LYS A 98 -4.38 -11.48 -3.03
C LYS A 98 -4.04 -10.35 -4.00
N PHE A 99 -3.10 -9.47 -3.63
CA PHE A 99 -2.60 -8.45 -4.55
C PHE A 99 -1.92 -9.05 -5.78
N ARG A 100 -1.08 -10.07 -5.60
CA ARG A 100 -0.42 -10.75 -6.73
C ARG A 100 -1.43 -11.34 -7.70
N GLU A 101 -2.37 -12.14 -7.21
CA GLU A 101 -3.43 -12.76 -8.00
C GLU A 101 -4.23 -11.73 -8.79
N MET A 102 -4.69 -10.69 -8.11
CA MET A 102 -5.51 -9.66 -8.73
C MET A 102 -4.75 -8.88 -9.80
N LEU A 103 -3.51 -8.46 -9.54
CA LEU A 103 -2.74 -7.66 -10.49
C LEU A 103 -2.31 -8.44 -11.73
N VAL A 104 -2.19 -9.77 -11.62
CA VAL A 104 -2.03 -10.65 -12.78
C VAL A 104 -3.33 -10.69 -13.59
N SER A 105 -4.48 -10.89 -12.93
CA SER A 105 -5.78 -10.93 -13.62
C SER A 105 -6.15 -9.62 -14.32
N MET A 106 -5.56 -8.49 -13.90
CA MET A 106 -5.74 -7.16 -14.51
C MET A 106 -4.70 -6.84 -15.59
N ASP A 107 -3.83 -7.78 -15.94
CA ASP A 107 -2.74 -7.60 -16.91
C ASP A 107 -1.73 -6.47 -16.56
N TYR A 108 -1.57 -6.19 -15.27
CA TYR A 108 -0.57 -5.22 -14.79
C TYR A 108 0.77 -5.85 -14.47
N LYS A 109 0.83 -7.17 -14.40
CA LYS A 109 2.04 -7.95 -14.13
C LYS A 109 2.22 -9.07 -15.13
N ASP A 110 3.48 -9.34 -15.44
CA ASP A 110 3.90 -10.52 -16.20
C ASP A 110 4.35 -11.63 -15.24
N GLU A 111 4.07 -12.87 -15.62
CA GLU A 111 4.59 -14.04 -14.94
C GLU A 111 5.96 -14.42 -15.53
N LEU A 112 6.99 -14.44 -14.68
CA LEU A 112 8.30 -14.97 -15.03
C LEU A 112 8.47 -16.35 -14.41
N THR A 113 8.55 -17.37 -15.25
CA THR A 113 8.85 -18.73 -14.80
C THR A 113 10.35 -18.96 -14.88
N ASN A 114 11.05 -19.02 -13.75
CA ASN A 114 12.44 -19.47 -13.72
C ASN A 114 12.45 -21.00 -13.72
N GLN A 115 12.91 -21.59 -14.81
CA GLN A 115 13.23 -23.01 -14.89
C GLN A 115 14.55 -23.25 -14.15
N GLY A 116 14.49 -23.53 -12.86
CA GLY A 116 15.63 -23.93 -12.04
C GLY A 116 15.62 -25.42 -11.78
N ILE A 117 16.80 -26.00 -11.51
CA ILE A 117 17.00 -27.45 -11.28
C ILE A 117 16.14 -28.01 -10.14
N PHE A 118 15.60 -27.18 -9.25
CA PHE A 118 14.93 -27.64 -8.03
C PHE A 118 13.46 -27.21 -7.82
N LYS A 119 12.88 -26.33 -8.62
CA LYS A 119 11.44 -26.01 -8.69
C LYS A 119 11.17 -24.83 -9.62
N ASN A 120 10.13 -24.95 -10.44
CA ASN A 120 9.57 -23.78 -11.16
C ASN A 120 9.00 -22.80 -10.14
N LYS A 121 9.63 -21.66 -9.96
CA LYS A 121 9.14 -20.60 -9.07
C LYS A 121 8.59 -19.48 -9.93
N THR A 122 7.27 -19.35 -9.96
CA THR A 122 6.61 -18.23 -10.63
C THR A 122 6.90 -16.93 -9.89
N LYS A 123 7.37 -15.93 -10.63
CA LYS A 123 7.59 -14.58 -10.15
C LYS A 123 6.69 -13.63 -10.92
N TYR A 124 6.24 -12.58 -10.26
CA TYR A 124 5.36 -11.58 -10.84
C TYR A 124 6.11 -10.27 -10.97
N VAL A 125 6.24 -9.76 -12.19
CA VAL A 125 6.95 -8.50 -12.50
C VAL A 125 5.95 -7.47 -13.01
N THR A 126 6.00 -6.28 -12.47
CA THR A 126 5.16 -5.17 -12.96
C THR A 126 5.61 -4.74 -14.35
N LYS A 127 4.66 -4.59 -15.28
CA LYS A 127 4.93 -4.09 -16.63
C LYS A 127 5.53 -2.68 -16.57
N THR A 128 6.57 -2.44 -17.34
CA THR A 128 7.31 -1.17 -17.36
C THR A 128 6.40 0.01 -17.69
N GLU A 129 5.47 -0.16 -18.64
CA GLU A 129 4.52 0.87 -19.05
C GLU A 129 3.62 1.30 -17.90
N VAL A 130 3.20 0.35 -17.05
CA VAL A 130 2.37 0.61 -15.87
C VAL A 130 3.15 1.45 -14.85
N VAL A 131 4.41 1.10 -14.58
CA VAL A 131 5.30 1.87 -13.71
C VAL A 131 5.46 3.30 -14.22
N ILE A 132 5.74 3.46 -15.53
CA ILE A 132 5.91 4.78 -16.16
C ILE A 132 4.65 5.63 -16.00
N GLU A 133 3.47 5.07 -16.23
CA GLU A 133 2.20 5.83 -16.12
C GLU A 133 1.90 6.26 -14.67
N ILE A 134 2.19 5.42 -13.68
CA ILE A 134 2.03 5.81 -12.28
C ILE A 134 2.98 6.97 -11.93
N VAL A 135 4.25 6.88 -12.32
CA VAL A 135 5.26 7.92 -12.07
C VAL A 135 4.88 9.23 -12.77
N LYS A 136 4.44 9.17 -14.04
CA LYS A 136 3.96 10.34 -14.77
C LYS A 136 2.75 10.99 -14.10
N LYS A 137 1.78 10.19 -13.63
CA LYS A 137 0.62 10.70 -12.89
C LYS A 137 1.05 11.49 -11.65
N ILE A 138 1.97 10.94 -10.84
CA ILE A 138 2.49 11.64 -9.67
C ILE A 138 3.16 12.96 -10.09
N ARG A 139 4.01 12.95 -11.13
CA ARG A 139 4.67 14.16 -11.62
C ARG A 139 3.67 15.23 -12.06
N ARG A 140 2.66 14.87 -12.85
CA ARG A 140 1.63 15.83 -13.31
C ARG A 140 0.88 16.48 -12.17
N GLN A 141 0.56 15.74 -11.12
CA GLN A 141 -0.21 16.25 -9.99
C GLN A 141 0.65 17.00 -8.95
N PHE A 142 1.89 16.60 -8.73
CA PHE A 142 2.75 17.29 -7.76
C PHE A 142 3.57 18.43 -8.35
N PHE A 143 3.94 18.36 -9.62
CA PHE A 143 4.81 19.38 -10.27
C PHE A 143 4.15 20.06 -11.47
N GLY A 144 3.06 19.54 -11.98
CA GLY A 144 2.30 20.09 -13.10
C GLY A 144 1.08 20.90 -12.67
N GLU A 145 0.15 21.06 -13.60
CA GLU A 145 -1.07 21.83 -13.42
C GLU A 145 -2.30 20.98 -13.08
N GLU A 146 -2.16 19.67 -13.03
CA GLU A 146 -3.28 18.77 -12.67
C GLU A 146 -3.63 18.94 -11.18
N ALA A 147 -4.94 18.93 -10.89
CA ALA A 147 -5.42 18.97 -9.52
C ALA A 147 -4.88 17.78 -8.71
N LEU A 148 -4.29 18.08 -7.54
CA LEU A 148 -3.74 17.06 -6.67
C LEU A 148 -4.85 16.27 -5.99
N LYS A 149 -4.90 14.95 -6.25
CA LYS A 149 -5.90 14.03 -5.71
C LYS A 149 -5.44 13.38 -4.41
N SER A 150 -6.38 13.13 -3.51
CA SER A 150 -6.13 12.46 -2.22
C SER A 150 -5.42 11.11 -2.38
N GLU A 151 -5.79 10.33 -3.40
CA GLU A 151 -5.19 9.03 -3.70
C GLU A 151 -3.70 9.16 -4.06
N THR A 152 -3.35 10.22 -4.79
CA THR A 152 -1.95 10.46 -5.17
C THR A 152 -1.13 10.95 -3.95
N ILE A 153 -1.74 11.72 -3.05
CA ILE A 153 -1.13 12.09 -1.77
C ILE A 153 -0.82 10.83 -0.95
N CYS A 154 -1.80 9.93 -0.81
CA CYS A 154 -1.63 8.67 -0.09
C CYS A 154 -0.53 7.81 -0.71
N LEU A 155 -0.52 7.68 -2.04
CA LEU A 155 0.53 6.93 -2.76
C LEU A 155 1.93 7.49 -2.48
N VAL A 156 2.12 8.82 -2.56
CA VAL A 156 3.42 9.45 -2.29
C VAL A 156 3.83 9.30 -0.83
N ALA A 157 2.88 9.35 0.11
CA ALA A 157 3.15 9.09 1.52
C ALA A 157 3.64 7.66 1.76
N LEU A 158 3.01 6.65 1.14
CA LEU A 158 3.45 5.25 1.22
C LEU A 158 4.84 5.04 0.59
N LEU A 159 5.12 5.67 -0.56
CA LEU A 159 6.44 5.63 -1.20
C LEU A 159 7.53 6.30 -0.33
N ASP A 160 7.19 7.36 0.39
CA ASP A 160 8.14 8.03 1.28
C ASP A 160 8.51 7.17 2.48
N VAL A 161 7.53 6.63 3.18
CA VAL A 161 7.74 5.79 4.37
C VAL A 161 8.45 4.48 4.04
N SER A 162 8.14 3.86 2.90
CA SER A 162 8.79 2.64 2.45
C SER A 162 10.20 2.85 1.87
N GLY A 163 10.66 4.10 1.76
CA GLY A 163 11.96 4.45 1.16
C GLY A 163 12.04 4.24 -0.35
N LEU A 164 10.90 4.00 -1.04
CA LEU A 164 10.85 3.78 -2.48
C LEU A 164 10.82 5.10 -3.28
N LEU A 165 10.56 6.23 -2.65
CA LEU A 165 10.39 7.51 -3.35
C LEU A 165 11.62 7.87 -4.19
N ARG A 166 12.83 7.62 -3.68
CA ARG A 166 14.08 7.90 -4.38
C ARG A 166 14.36 6.99 -5.56
N ASP A 167 13.82 5.78 -5.54
CA ASP A 167 14.04 4.79 -6.60
C ASP A 167 13.34 5.23 -7.90
N TYR A 168 12.24 6.00 -7.79
CA TYR A 168 11.44 6.45 -8.93
C TYR A 168 11.64 7.91 -9.32
N PHE A 169 12.03 8.78 -8.38
CA PHE A 169 12.09 10.23 -8.59
C PHE A 169 13.49 10.80 -8.49
N GLY A 170 14.48 10.00 -8.10
CA GLY A 170 15.83 10.50 -7.81
C GLY A 170 15.87 11.41 -6.58
N LYS A 171 17.06 11.93 -6.25
CA LYS A 171 17.31 12.64 -4.98
C LYS A 171 16.59 14.00 -4.89
N LEU A 172 16.59 14.77 -5.98
CA LEU A 172 16.05 16.16 -5.96
C LEU A 172 14.53 16.16 -5.95
N ASP A 173 13.91 15.45 -6.89
CA ASP A 173 12.44 15.36 -6.96
C ASP A 173 11.86 14.68 -5.72
N ALA A 174 12.50 13.64 -5.20
CA ALA A 174 12.08 12.99 -3.96
C ALA A 174 12.12 13.96 -2.76
N LYS A 175 13.13 14.83 -2.68
CA LYS A 175 13.20 15.87 -1.63
C LYS A 175 12.06 16.88 -1.77
N GLU A 176 11.78 17.33 -2.99
CA GLU A 176 10.70 18.28 -3.25
C GLU A 176 9.32 17.67 -3.00
N LEU A 177 9.09 16.40 -3.42
CA LEU A 177 7.86 15.67 -3.10
C LEU A 177 7.62 15.58 -1.59
N LYS A 178 8.65 15.26 -0.81
CA LYS A 178 8.57 15.21 0.66
C LYS A 178 8.23 16.58 1.26
N LYS A 179 8.83 17.66 0.73
CA LYS A 179 8.56 19.01 1.17
C LYS A 179 7.09 19.37 0.91
N ARG A 180 6.63 19.21 -0.33
CA ARG A 180 5.24 19.48 -0.73
C ARG A 180 4.23 18.65 0.07
N LEU A 181 4.54 17.37 0.31
CA LEU A 181 3.70 16.50 1.13
C LEU A 181 3.51 17.06 2.56
N LYS A 182 4.57 17.64 3.15
CA LYS A 182 4.50 18.25 4.49
C LYS A 182 3.74 19.59 4.52
N GLU A 183 3.75 20.32 3.40
CA GLU A 183 3.10 21.61 3.24
C GLU A 183 1.62 21.50 2.87
N LEU A 184 1.15 20.29 2.54
CA LEU A 184 -0.25 20.07 2.22
C LEU A 184 -1.16 20.39 3.41
N PRO A 185 -2.31 21.04 3.17
CA PRO A 185 -3.30 21.24 4.21
C PRO A 185 -3.73 19.90 4.79
N LYS A 186 -3.95 19.86 6.09
CA LYS A 186 -4.33 18.66 6.84
C LYS A 186 -5.70 18.16 6.38
N SER A 187 -5.73 17.47 5.22
CA SER A 187 -6.93 16.74 4.81
C SER A 187 -7.13 15.53 5.75
N PRO A 188 -8.37 15.11 6.01
CA PRO A 188 -8.64 13.90 6.79
C PRO A 188 -7.88 12.69 6.27
N SER A 189 -7.80 12.51 4.95
CA SER A 189 -7.06 11.42 4.31
C SER A 189 -5.56 11.46 4.59
N TYR A 190 -4.95 12.65 4.61
CA TYR A 190 -3.53 12.81 4.95
C TYR A 190 -3.27 12.57 6.44
N ALA A 191 -4.16 13.05 7.30
CA ALA A 191 -4.05 12.83 8.75
C ALA A 191 -4.12 11.34 9.08
N LEU A 192 -5.06 10.60 8.47
CA LEU A 192 -5.18 9.16 8.62
C LEU A 192 -3.95 8.42 8.08
N ALA A 193 -3.47 8.77 6.89
CA ALA A 193 -2.25 8.21 6.32
C ALA A 193 -1.07 8.34 7.28
N LYS A 194 -0.86 9.54 7.81
CA LYS A 194 0.21 9.83 8.77
C LYS A 194 0.07 9.03 10.07
N GLU A 195 -1.16 8.88 10.56
CA GLU A 195 -1.43 8.13 11.78
C GLU A 195 -1.13 6.63 11.59
N VAL A 196 -1.66 6.01 10.54
CA VAL A 196 -1.44 4.58 10.27
C VAL A 196 0.03 4.28 9.98
N ILE A 197 0.71 5.14 9.21
CA ILE A 197 2.14 5.01 8.95
C ILE A 197 2.95 5.16 10.25
N GLY A 198 2.63 6.16 11.07
CA GLY A 198 3.28 6.36 12.36
C GLY A 198 3.13 5.14 13.26
N TYR A 199 1.93 4.56 13.31
CA TYR A 199 1.63 3.37 14.09
C TYR A 199 2.45 2.16 13.63
N VAL A 200 2.45 1.89 12.34
CA VAL A 200 3.23 0.79 11.76
C VAL A 200 4.72 0.99 12.00
N THR A 201 5.23 2.22 11.86
CA THR A 201 6.65 2.53 12.15
C THR A 201 7.01 2.21 13.60
N VAL A 202 6.13 2.55 14.55
CA VAL A 202 6.30 2.18 15.96
C VAL A 202 6.32 0.66 16.14
N MET A 203 5.37 -0.07 15.52
CA MET A 203 5.34 -1.54 15.60
C MET A 203 6.62 -2.18 15.06
N LEU A 204 7.17 -1.65 13.97
CA LEU A 204 8.44 -2.13 13.42
C LEU A 204 9.62 -1.86 14.37
N SER A 205 9.61 -0.73 15.08
CA SER A 205 10.68 -0.36 16.01
C SER A 205 10.73 -1.23 17.27
N ILE A 206 9.60 -1.80 17.69
CA ILE A 206 9.52 -2.71 18.85
C ILE A 206 9.78 -4.18 18.50
N GLY A 207 10.17 -4.46 17.24
CA GLY A 207 10.63 -5.78 16.83
C GLY A 207 9.53 -6.83 16.67
N VAL A 208 8.32 -6.43 16.30
CA VAL A 208 7.30 -7.40 15.89
C VAL A 208 7.81 -8.13 14.64
N PRO A 209 8.02 -9.46 14.67
CA PRO A 209 8.54 -10.18 13.51
C PRO A 209 7.54 -10.10 12.36
N VAL A 210 7.96 -9.49 11.25
CA VAL A 210 7.23 -9.47 9.99
C VAL A 210 7.53 -10.73 9.19
#